data_bc2a7f29a90bb20c3c9d91bac0376fd7
#
_entry.id   bc2a7f29a90bb20c3c9d91bac0376fd7
#
_cell.length_a   1.000
_cell.length_b   1.000
_cell.length_c   1.000
_cell.angle_alpha   90.00
_cell.angle_beta   90.00
_cell.angle_gamma   90.00
#
_symmetry.space_group_name_H-M   'P 1'
#
loop_
_entity.id
_entity.type
_entity.pdbx_description
1 polymer ?
#
loop_
_entity_poly.entity_id
_entity_poly.type
_entity_poly.pdbx_seq_one_letter_code
_entity_poly.pdbx_strand_id
1 'polypeptide(L)' 'MKTLKLGVVIVTAVAAMGLNFARADQPHMQAALEHLRAARAELRMAEHNKGGWRIRAIQNTDRAIHETENGMAVGR' A
#
# COMPACT_ATOMS: atom_id res chain seq x y z
N MET A 1 -4.91 16.18 24.51
CA MET A 1 -5.37 15.41 24.03
C MET A 1 -5.53 14.95 22.58
N LYS A 2 -6.32 15.65 21.73
CA LYS A 2 -6.48 15.15 20.35
C LYS A 2 -5.18 15.18 19.58
N THR A 3 -4.38 16.22 19.77
CA THR A 3 -3.10 16.33 19.09
C THR A 3 -2.13 15.22 19.51
N LEU A 4 -2.18 14.81 20.77
CA LEU A 4 -1.34 13.72 21.23
C LEU A 4 -1.68 12.41 20.54
N LYS A 5 -2.97 12.14 20.33
CA LYS A 5 -3.37 10.91 19.66
C LYS A 5 -2.88 10.89 18.22
N LEU A 6 -2.98 12.01 17.52
CA LEU A 6 -2.48 12.12 16.15
C LEU A 6 -0.98 11.92 16.10
N GLY A 7 -0.26 12.50 17.06
CA GLY A 7 1.18 12.33 17.13
C GLY A 7 1.59 10.89 17.32
N VAL A 8 0.86 10.18 18.17
CA VAL A 8 1.16 8.78 18.44
C VAL A 8 0.94 7.95 17.17
N VAL A 9 -0.13 8.21 16.43
CA VAL A 9 -0.41 7.47 15.20
C VAL A 9 0.70 7.71 14.18
N ILE A 10 1.15 8.96 14.02
CA ILE A 10 2.22 9.29 13.08
C ILE A 10 3.52 8.59 13.48
N VAL A 11 3.85 8.60 14.75
CA VAL A 11 5.06 7.93 15.24
C VAL A 11 4.99 6.45 14.96
N THR A 12 3.83 5.83 15.16
CA THR A 12 3.67 4.41 14.89
C THR A 12 3.91 4.11 13.42
N ALA A 13 3.38 4.94 12.52
CA ALA A 13 3.58 4.75 11.09
C ALA A 13 5.05 4.86 10.71
N VAL A 14 5.74 5.84 11.26
CA VAL A 14 7.17 6.02 10.99
C VAL A 14 7.97 4.83 11.53
N ALA A 15 7.63 4.35 12.71
CA ALA A 15 8.31 3.20 13.27
C ALA A 15 8.12 1.96 12.40
N ALA A 16 6.91 1.75 11.88
CA ALA A 16 6.66 0.62 10.99
C ALA A 16 7.49 0.72 9.71
N MET A 17 7.61 1.91 9.14
CA MET A 17 8.45 2.11 7.97
C MET A 17 9.92 1.91 8.31
N GLY A 18 10.34 2.34 9.48
CA GLY A 18 11.71 2.16 9.93
C GLY A 18 12.10 0.71 10.05
N LEU A 19 11.17 -0.15 10.47
CA LEU A 19 11.45 -1.57 10.55
C LEU A 19 11.75 -2.17 9.19
N ASN A 20 11.16 -1.64 8.13
CA ASN A 20 11.42 -2.12 6.78
C ASN A 20 12.82 -1.77 6.29
N PHE A 21 13.47 -0.80 6.88
CA PHE A 21 14.84 -0.44 6.52
C PHE A 21 15.85 -1.52 6.86
N ALA A 22 15.48 -2.48 7.71
CA ALA A 22 16.37 -3.61 7.95
C ALA A 22 16.62 -4.40 6.67
N ARG A 23 15.77 -4.25 5.68
CA ARG A 23 15.97 -4.83 4.35
C ARG A 23 16.32 -3.69 3.41
N ALA A 24 17.56 -3.31 3.44
CA ALA A 24 18.01 -2.04 2.90
C ALA A 24 17.73 -1.83 1.42
N ASP A 25 17.60 -2.90 0.63
CA ASP A 25 17.53 -2.75 -0.81
C ASP A 25 16.12 -2.49 -1.35
N GLN A 26 15.03 -2.73 -0.56
CA GLN A 26 13.70 -2.59 -1.13
C GLN A 26 12.64 -1.99 -0.19
N PRO A 27 12.97 -0.99 0.61
CA PRO A 27 11.97 -0.44 1.55
C PRO A 27 10.81 0.25 0.85
N HIS A 28 11.09 0.96 -0.25
CA HIS A 28 10.05 1.70 -0.96
C HIS A 28 9.17 0.78 -1.79
N MET A 29 9.74 -0.27 -2.38
CA MET A 29 8.95 -1.25 -3.10
C MET A 29 8.01 -1.99 -2.15
N GLN A 30 8.49 -2.35 -0.98
CA GLN A 30 7.67 -3.00 0.03
C GLN A 30 6.52 -2.09 0.47
N ALA A 31 6.82 -0.81 0.73
CA ALA A 31 5.80 0.14 1.12
C ALA A 31 4.75 0.31 0.02
N ALA A 32 5.20 0.40 -1.23
CA ALA A 32 4.28 0.53 -2.36
C ALA A 32 3.35 -0.68 -2.45
N LEU A 33 3.89 -1.87 -2.25
CA LEU A 33 3.08 -3.09 -2.30
C LEU A 33 1.99 -3.07 -1.23
N GLU A 34 2.34 -2.66 -0.02
CA GLU A 34 1.38 -2.58 1.07
C GLU A 34 0.29 -1.55 0.78
N HIS A 35 0.66 -0.40 0.23
CA HIS A 35 -0.31 0.63 -0.12
C HIS A 35 -1.24 0.15 -1.25
N LEU A 36 -0.70 -0.57 -2.23
CA LEU A 36 -1.52 -1.10 -3.31
C LEU A 36 -2.53 -2.12 -2.80
N ARG A 37 -2.12 -2.98 -1.89
CA ARG A 37 -3.04 -3.94 -1.28
C ARG A 37 -4.13 -3.25 -0.49
N ALA A 38 -3.78 -2.20 0.25
CA ALA A 38 -4.77 -1.42 0.99
C ALA A 38 -5.73 -0.73 0.04
N ALA A 39 -5.21 -0.15 -1.04
CA ALA A 39 -6.06 0.52 -2.03
C ALA A 39 -7.03 -0.47 -2.67
N ARG A 40 -6.56 -1.68 -2.99
CA ARG A 40 -7.43 -2.71 -3.55
C ARG A 40 -8.56 -3.06 -2.60
N ALA A 41 -8.26 -3.19 -1.32
CA ALA A 41 -9.28 -3.49 -0.32
C ALA A 41 -10.34 -2.39 -0.27
N GLU A 42 -9.90 -1.14 -0.31
CA GLU A 42 -10.83 -0.01 -0.30
C GLU A 42 -11.70 0.00 -1.55
N LEU A 43 -11.12 -0.28 -2.71
CA LEU A 43 -11.88 -0.32 -3.95
C LEU A 43 -12.97 -1.40 -3.91
N ARG A 44 -12.66 -2.54 -3.29
CA ARG A 44 -13.66 -3.62 -3.16
C ARG A 44 -14.82 -3.23 -2.27
N MET A 45 -14.58 -2.37 -1.29
CA MET A 45 -15.63 -1.89 -0.40
C MET A 45 -16.36 -0.67 -0.93
N ALA A 46 -15.85 -0.04 -1.99
CA ALA A 46 -16.44 1.15 -2.55
C ALA A 46 -17.79 0.83 -3.18
N GLU A 47 -18.60 1.87 -3.38
CA GLU A 47 -19.92 1.72 -3.97
C GLU A 47 -19.83 1.13 -5.37
N HIS A 48 -20.79 0.28 -5.68
CA HIS A 48 -20.79 -0.48 -6.92
C HIS A 48 -21.38 0.29 -8.10
N ASN A 49 -21.93 1.48 -7.85
CA ASN A 49 -22.63 2.24 -8.88
C ASN A 49 -21.72 3.23 -9.61
N LYS A 50 -20.48 2.85 -9.85
CA LYS A 50 -19.48 3.71 -10.53
C LYS A 50 -19.26 3.29 -11.98
N GLY A 51 -20.26 2.71 -12.62
CA GLY A 51 -20.11 2.17 -13.95
C GLY A 51 -19.06 1.07 -13.95
N GLY A 52 -18.22 1.03 -14.97
CA GLY A 52 -17.15 0.04 -14.99
C GLY A 52 -15.84 0.51 -14.38
N TRP A 53 -15.80 1.73 -13.89
CA TRP A 53 -14.53 2.31 -13.45
C TRP A 53 -13.96 1.66 -12.20
N ARG A 54 -14.83 1.30 -11.26
CA ARG A 54 -14.38 0.63 -10.04
C ARG A 54 -13.72 -0.72 -10.37
N ILE A 55 -14.35 -1.49 -11.24
CA ILE A 55 -13.81 -2.80 -11.65
C ILE A 55 -12.48 -2.63 -12.36
N ARG A 56 -12.38 -1.65 -13.25
CA ARG A 56 -11.11 -1.38 -13.93
C ARG A 56 -10.03 -0.97 -12.95
N ALA A 57 -10.38 -0.17 -11.95
CA ALA A 57 -9.41 0.25 -10.95
C ALA A 57 -8.90 -0.95 -10.15
N ILE A 58 -9.79 -1.88 -9.80
CA ILE A 58 -9.38 -3.11 -9.10
C ILE A 58 -8.44 -3.92 -9.99
N GLN A 59 -8.78 -4.10 -11.26
CA GLN A 59 -7.96 -4.87 -12.18
C GLN A 59 -6.58 -4.25 -12.36
N ASN A 60 -6.53 -2.93 -12.50
CA ASN A 60 -5.26 -2.24 -12.69
C ASN A 60 -4.43 -2.26 -11.42
N THR A 61 -5.08 -2.20 -10.26
CA THR A 61 -4.39 -2.32 -8.98
C THR A 61 -3.81 -3.73 -8.82
N ASP A 62 -4.57 -4.76 -9.18
CA ASP A 62 -4.06 -6.13 -9.16
C ASP A 62 -2.83 -6.28 -10.05
N ARG A 63 -2.87 -5.70 -11.23
CA ARG A 63 -1.72 -5.73 -12.14
C ARG A 63 -0.52 -5.03 -11.51
N ALA A 64 -0.74 -3.87 -10.90
CA ALA A 64 0.34 -3.14 -10.25
C ALA A 64 0.94 -3.93 -9.10
N ILE A 65 0.11 -4.65 -8.34
CA ILE A 65 0.59 -5.52 -7.27
C ILE A 65 1.52 -6.58 -7.84
N HIS A 66 1.10 -7.27 -8.90
CA HIS A 66 1.94 -8.30 -9.51
C HIS A 66 3.25 -7.73 -10.06
N GLU A 67 3.18 -6.59 -10.68
CA GLU A 67 4.39 -5.96 -11.23
C GLU A 67 5.33 -5.53 -10.13
N THR A 68 4.80 -5.05 -9.02
CA THR A 68 5.61 -4.67 -7.88
C THR A 68 6.28 -5.89 -7.26
N GLU A 69 5.53 -6.97 -7.11
CA GLU A 69 6.08 -8.23 -6.60
C GLU A 69 7.18 -8.76 -7.51
N ASN A 70 6.95 -8.70 -8.81
CA ASN A 70 7.94 -9.15 -9.78
C ASN A 70 9.20 -8.28 -9.72
N GLY A 71 9.03 -6.98 -9.58
CA GLY A 71 10.15 -6.07 -9.45
C GLY A 71 10.97 -6.35 -8.20
N MET A 72 10.30 -6.68 -7.11
CA MET A 72 11.01 -7.03 -5.87
C MET A 72 11.81 -8.31 -6.03
N ALA A 73 11.27 -9.27 -6.76
CA ALA A 73 11.97 -10.53 -6.98
C ALA A 73 13.24 -10.33 -7.83
N VAL A 74 13.18 -9.44 -8.82
CA VAL A 74 14.32 -9.18 -9.71
C VAL A 74 15.36 -8.29 -9.04
N GLY A 75 14.93 -7.37 -8.22
CA GLY A 75 15.79 -6.33 -7.66
C GLY A 75 16.73 -6.75 -6.56
N ARG A 76 16.85 -8.03 -6.26
CA ARG A 76 17.73 -8.49 -5.19
C ARG A 76 19.16 -8.59 -5.58
#